data_c35ed8bf7e649b610ca709967ea8b6db
#
_entry.id   c35ed8bf7e649b610ca709967ea8b6db
#
_cell.length_a   1.000
_cell.length_b   1.000
_cell.length_c   1.000
_cell.angle_alpha   90.00
_cell.angle_beta   90.00
_cell.angle_gamma   90.00
#
_symmetry.space_group_name_H-M   'P 1'
#
loop_
_entity.id
_entity.type
_entity.pdbx_description
1 polymer ?
#
loop_
_entity_poly.entity_id
_entity_poly.type
_entity_poly.pdbx_seq_one_letter_code
_entity_poly.pdbx_strand_id
1 'polypeptide(L)'
;MLSCALRIAALVVMISAFIVGGRPPRNDAELAETIMRTSRWARLGCRIMGIRVRRRGVRWPERGRGGMVALNHLSWLDPLIMAAIHPSVFVTSTETGEHPLLGRICASAGCVFMERRQRRGLHAERDRLGKLMENLTVVIFPEATSSNGATVLPFKPATFAAAIDARTSISLLALRYCSLDGHQVTARNRDRVCWHGDMTFLPHLIGVLGIRSISARLEAVAAFDADVADDRKVLALRSHRLVSDFLHPHAIAG
;
A
#
# COMPACT_ATOMS: atom_id res chain seq x y z
N MET A 1 -8.98 -7.70 -25.95
CA MET A 1 -9.18 -7.38 -24.51
C MET A 1 -10.25 -8.30 -23.95
N LEU A 2 -10.04 -8.88 -22.76
CA LEU A 2 -11.02 -9.75 -22.09
C LEU A 2 -12.32 -9.00 -21.78
N SER A 3 -13.49 -9.65 -21.92
CA SER A 3 -14.77 -9.11 -21.48
C SER A 3 -14.78 -8.92 -19.95
N CYS A 4 -15.65 -8.06 -19.42
CA CYS A 4 -15.76 -7.84 -17.97
C CYS A 4 -16.03 -9.17 -17.23
N ALA A 5 -16.95 -10.00 -17.73
CA ALA A 5 -17.28 -11.30 -17.15
C ALA A 5 -16.06 -12.24 -17.10
N LEU A 6 -15.25 -12.28 -18.16
CA LEU A 6 -14.04 -13.12 -18.20
C LEU A 6 -12.97 -12.61 -17.22
N ARG A 7 -12.86 -11.28 -17.02
CA ARG A 7 -11.94 -10.69 -16.03
C ARG A 7 -12.39 -11.03 -14.61
N ILE A 8 -13.69 -10.96 -14.32
CA ILE A 8 -14.25 -11.36 -13.03
C ILE A 8 -13.94 -12.84 -12.78
N ALA A 9 -14.24 -13.73 -13.74
CA ALA A 9 -13.96 -15.15 -13.58
C ALA A 9 -12.46 -15.42 -13.36
N ALA A 10 -11.58 -14.81 -14.16
CA ALA A 10 -10.13 -14.93 -14.02
C ALA A 10 -9.64 -14.45 -12.65
N LEU A 11 -10.18 -13.32 -12.14
CA LEU A 11 -9.81 -12.79 -10.83
C LEU A 11 -10.31 -13.70 -9.70
N VAL A 12 -11.53 -14.21 -9.78
CA VAL A 12 -12.07 -15.16 -8.79
C VAL A 12 -11.19 -16.41 -8.72
N VAL A 13 -10.88 -17.02 -9.88
CA VAL A 13 -9.97 -18.18 -9.93
C VAL A 13 -8.59 -17.84 -9.35
N MET A 14 -8.04 -16.70 -9.72
CA MET A 14 -6.74 -16.23 -9.23
C MET A 14 -6.74 -16.05 -7.71
N ILE A 15 -7.72 -15.35 -7.15
CA ILE A 15 -7.83 -15.11 -5.70
C ILE A 15 -8.05 -16.43 -4.96
N SER A 16 -8.90 -17.32 -5.46
CA SER A 16 -9.14 -18.64 -4.88
C SER A 16 -7.85 -19.46 -4.86
N ALA A 17 -7.13 -19.52 -5.99
CA ALA A 17 -5.85 -20.23 -6.06
C ALA A 17 -4.78 -19.61 -5.13
N PHE A 18 -4.74 -18.28 -5.03
CA PHE A 18 -3.83 -17.57 -4.13
C PHE A 18 -4.10 -17.91 -2.65
N ILE A 19 -5.38 -17.92 -2.24
CA ILE A 19 -5.78 -18.25 -0.87
C ILE A 19 -5.55 -19.73 -0.55
N VAL A 20 -5.95 -20.63 -1.45
CA VAL A 20 -5.81 -22.09 -1.24
C VAL A 20 -4.35 -22.50 -1.21
N GLY A 21 -3.53 -21.94 -2.10
CA GLY A 21 -2.08 -22.18 -2.15
C GLY A 21 -1.26 -21.37 -1.15
N GLY A 22 -1.90 -20.46 -0.40
CA GLY A 22 -1.27 -19.57 0.56
C GLY A 22 -1.46 -20.04 2.00
N ARG A 23 -0.37 -19.94 2.78
CA ARG A 23 -0.42 -20.12 4.24
C ARG A 23 0.20 -18.90 4.91
N PRO A 24 -0.32 -18.46 6.06
CA PRO A 24 0.37 -17.43 6.85
C PRO A 24 1.80 -17.87 7.17
N PRO A 25 2.80 -17.00 6.96
CA PRO A 25 4.20 -17.33 7.27
C PRO A 25 4.39 -17.48 8.79
N ARG A 26 5.22 -18.43 9.20
CA ARG A 26 5.50 -18.74 10.61
C ARG A 26 6.80 -18.10 11.10
N ASN A 27 7.68 -17.73 10.17
CA ASN A 27 8.97 -17.11 10.42
C ASN A 27 9.36 -16.16 9.29
N ASP A 28 10.46 -15.44 9.45
CA ASP A 28 10.90 -14.40 8.51
C ASP A 28 11.36 -14.99 7.16
N ALA A 29 11.90 -16.21 7.13
CA ALA A 29 12.27 -16.88 5.88
C ALA A 29 11.02 -17.23 5.06
N GLU A 30 10.01 -17.84 5.69
CA GLU A 30 8.71 -18.09 5.05
C GLU A 30 8.01 -16.78 4.63
N LEU A 31 8.19 -15.69 5.40
CA LEU A 31 7.66 -14.37 5.04
C LEU A 31 8.33 -13.84 3.78
N ALA A 32 9.66 -13.95 3.66
CA ALA A 32 10.39 -13.52 2.46
C ALA A 32 9.93 -14.29 1.20
N GLU A 33 9.72 -15.60 1.30
CA GLU A 33 9.15 -16.40 0.21
C GLU A 33 7.71 -16.00 -0.12
N THR A 34 6.91 -15.74 0.93
CA THR A 34 5.51 -15.33 0.79
C THR A 34 5.37 -14.00 0.06
N ILE A 35 6.17 -12.99 0.39
CA ILE A 35 6.11 -11.69 -0.30
C ILE A 35 6.58 -11.80 -1.77
N MET A 36 7.54 -12.66 -2.05
CA MET A 36 7.96 -12.96 -3.43
C MET A 36 6.83 -13.63 -4.23
N ARG A 37 6.14 -14.60 -3.63
CA ARG A 37 4.96 -15.23 -4.22
C ARG A 37 3.84 -14.21 -4.43
N THR A 38 3.53 -13.42 -3.42
CA THR A 38 2.52 -12.35 -3.47
C THR A 38 2.81 -11.36 -4.59
N SER A 39 4.07 -10.96 -4.77
CA SER A 39 4.48 -10.07 -5.86
C SER A 39 4.18 -10.67 -7.25
N ARG A 40 4.37 -11.98 -7.44
CA ARG A 40 4.04 -12.66 -8.71
C ARG A 40 2.53 -12.67 -8.97
N TRP A 41 1.72 -12.99 -7.96
CA TRP A 41 0.26 -12.97 -8.05
C TRP A 41 -0.29 -11.56 -8.25
N ALA A 42 0.28 -10.56 -7.57
CA ALA A 42 -0.09 -9.16 -7.73
C ALA A 42 0.17 -8.65 -9.16
N ARG A 43 1.29 -9.05 -9.77
CA ARG A 43 1.55 -8.75 -11.19
C ARG A 43 0.52 -9.37 -12.12
N LEU A 44 0.10 -10.60 -11.86
CA LEU A 44 -0.98 -11.23 -12.62
C LEU A 44 -2.30 -10.49 -12.41
N GLY A 45 -2.65 -10.15 -11.17
CA GLY A 45 -3.83 -9.35 -10.84
C GLY A 45 -3.86 -8.02 -11.57
N CYS A 46 -2.76 -7.27 -11.53
CA CYS A 46 -2.64 -6.00 -12.27
C CYS A 46 -2.84 -6.19 -13.79
N ARG A 47 -2.32 -7.28 -14.37
CA ARG A 47 -2.53 -7.58 -15.80
C ARG A 47 -4.00 -7.89 -16.11
N ILE A 48 -4.65 -8.73 -15.29
CA ILE A 48 -6.08 -9.06 -15.45
C ILE A 48 -6.93 -7.78 -15.35
N MET A 49 -6.60 -6.89 -14.41
CA MET A 49 -7.32 -5.64 -14.17
C MET A 49 -6.95 -4.53 -15.16
N GLY A 50 -5.96 -4.75 -16.04
CA GLY A 50 -5.50 -3.75 -17.00
C GLY A 50 -4.76 -2.56 -16.35
N ILE A 51 -4.15 -2.77 -15.17
CA ILE A 51 -3.43 -1.73 -14.44
C ILE A 51 -2.02 -1.60 -15.01
N ARG A 52 -1.64 -0.38 -15.37
CA ARG A 52 -0.30 -0.01 -15.84
C ARG A 52 0.27 1.06 -14.94
N VAL A 53 1.49 0.85 -14.43
CA VAL A 53 2.14 1.79 -13.52
C VAL A 53 3.42 2.31 -14.14
N ARG A 54 3.52 3.64 -14.28
CA ARG A 54 4.76 4.33 -14.64
C ARG A 54 5.50 4.72 -13.36
N ARG A 55 6.78 4.45 -13.29
CA ARG A 55 7.65 4.74 -12.15
C ARG A 55 8.62 5.85 -12.51
N ARG A 56 8.82 6.83 -11.62
CA ARG A 56 9.78 7.91 -11.81
C ARG A 56 10.60 8.12 -10.53
N GLY A 57 11.90 8.00 -10.65
CA GLY A 57 12.84 8.21 -9.54
C GLY A 57 12.74 7.22 -8.38
N VAL A 58 11.86 6.22 -8.47
CA VAL A 58 11.61 5.26 -7.37
C VAL A 58 12.86 4.42 -7.13
N ARG A 59 13.40 4.55 -5.94
CA ARG A 59 14.49 3.71 -5.43
C ARG A 59 13.95 2.91 -4.25
N TRP A 60 14.20 1.62 -4.28
CA TRP A 60 13.88 0.72 -3.18
C TRP A 60 15.09 0.64 -2.26
N PRO A 61 14.89 0.29 -0.98
CA PRO A 61 16.02 -0.10 -0.13
C PRO A 61 16.91 -1.12 -0.86
N GLU A 62 18.21 -1.02 -0.67
CA GLU A 62 19.15 -1.94 -1.32
C GLU A 62 18.87 -3.39 -0.94
N ARG A 63 19.13 -4.31 -1.86
CA ARG A 63 18.99 -5.75 -1.56
C ARG A 63 19.84 -6.12 -0.34
N GLY A 64 19.22 -6.76 0.66
CA GLY A 64 19.85 -7.10 1.93
C GLY A 64 19.86 -5.97 2.97
N ARG A 65 19.37 -4.78 2.62
CA ARG A 65 18.99 -3.72 3.55
C ARG A 65 17.50 -3.45 3.37
N GLY A 66 16.73 -3.71 4.39
CA GLY A 66 15.32 -3.38 4.39
C GLY A 66 15.08 -1.89 4.61
N GLY A 67 13.85 -1.51 4.86
CA GLY A 67 13.50 -0.13 5.15
C GLY A 67 12.00 0.10 5.05
N MET A 68 11.60 1.32 5.38
CA MET A 68 10.22 1.78 5.29
C MET A 68 9.95 2.45 3.96
N VAL A 69 8.86 2.10 3.32
CA VAL A 69 8.27 2.86 2.21
C VAL A 69 6.95 3.43 2.69
N ALA A 70 6.81 4.73 2.69
CA ALA A 70 5.59 5.43 3.07
C ALA A 70 5.01 6.19 1.88
N LEU A 71 3.70 6.08 1.66
CA LEU A 71 3.01 6.77 0.58
C LEU A 71 1.55 7.07 0.93
N ASN A 72 0.92 7.97 0.15
CA ASN A 72 -0.51 8.25 0.26
C ASN A 72 -1.36 7.02 -0.08
N HIS A 73 -2.62 7.01 0.39
CA HIS A 73 -3.55 5.88 0.23
C HIS A 73 -4.85 6.33 -0.43
N LEU A 74 -5.15 5.75 -1.58
CA LEU A 74 -6.31 6.11 -2.40
C LEU A 74 -7.30 4.96 -2.56
N SER A 75 -6.83 3.71 -2.49
CA SER A 75 -7.65 2.55 -2.84
C SER A 75 -7.07 1.25 -2.28
N TRP A 76 -7.91 0.22 -2.12
CA TRP A 76 -7.46 -1.15 -1.91
C TRP A 76 -6.57 -1.69 -3.06
N LEU A 77 -6.54 -0.99 -4.20
CA LEU A 77 -5.62 -1.29 -5.30
C LEU A 77 -4.16 -0.91 -5.01
N ASP A 78 -3.92 0.05 -4.12
CA ASP A 78 -2.57 0.56 -3.87
C ASP A 78 -1.62 -0.52 -3.35
N PRO A 79 -1.99 -1.34 -2.32
CA PRO A 79 -1.15 -2.46 -1.90
C PRO A 79 -0.96 -3.51 -3.01
N LEU A 80 -1.95 -3.76 -3.86
CA LEU A 80 -1.81 -4.65 -5.01
C LEU A 80 -0.79 -4.10 -6.01
N ILE A 81 -0.86 -2.81 -6.32
CA ILE A 81 0.09 -2.11 -7.20
C ILE A 81 1.50 -2.17 -6.61
N MET A 82 1.65 -1.84 -5.34
CA MET A 82 2.94 -1.85 -4.67
C MET A 82 3.54 -3.26 -4.64
N ALA A 83 2.77 -4.28 -4.28
CA ALA A 83 3.21 -5.68 -4.31
C ALA A 83 3.60 -6.14 -5.72
N ALA A 84 2.91 -5.69 -6.77
CA ALA A 84 3.27 -6.01 -8.15
C ALA A 84 4.60 -5.40 -8.58
N ILE A 85 4.97 -4.24 -8.02
CA ILE A 85 6.19 -3.51 -8.35
C ILE A 85 7.39 -4.06 -7.58
N HIS A 86 7.23 -4.31 -6.27
CA HIS A 86 8.30 -4.75 -5.39
C HIS A 86 7.77 -5.73 -4.33
N PRO A 87 8.47 -6.87 -4.08
CA PRO A 87 8.15 -7.75 -2.96
C PRO A 87 8.30 -7.00 -1.64
N SER A 88 7.22 -6.83 -0.90
CA SER A 88 7.18 -6.02 0.31
C SER A 88 6.22 -6.60 1.34
N VAL A 89 6.49 -6.34 2.60
CA VAL A 89 5.56 -6.56 3.71
C VAL A 89 4.62 -5.37 3.79
N PHE A 90 3.32 -5.63 3.94
CA PHE A 90 2.32 -4.58 4.14
C PHE A 90 1.82 -4.58 5.56
N VAL A 91 1.64 -3.39 6.12
CA VAL A 91 1.02 -3.20 7.44
C VAL A 91 -0.45 -2.85 7.24
N THR A 92 -1.32 -3.59 7.89
CA THR A 92 -2.78 -3.36 7.86
C THR A 92 -3.36 -3.42 9.28
N SER A 93 -4.62 -3.04 9.44
CA SER A 93 -5.28 -3.08 10.75
C SER A 93 -5.85 -4.47 11.06
N THR A 94 -6.01 -4.78 12.36
CA THR A 94 -6.68 -5.99 12.82
C THR A 94 -8.12 -6.07 12.31
N GLU A 95 -8.82 -4.94 12.19
CA GLU A 95 -10.18 -4.89 11.63
C GLU A 95 -10.23 -5.39 10.17
N THR A 96 -9.18 -5.10 9.37
CA THR A 96 -9.06 -5.69 8.03
C THR A 96 -8.90 -7.20 8.10
N GLY A 97 -8.20 -7.71 9.12
CA GLY A 97 -8.03 -9.14 9.37
C GLY A 97 -9.34 -9.86 9.70
N GLU A 98 -10.27 -9.19 10.34
CA GLU A 98 -11.60 -9.73 10.68
C GLU A 98 -12.53 -9.86 9.47
N HIS A 99 -12.26 -9.16 8.38
CA HIS A 99 -13.08 -9.27 7.17
C HIS A 99 -12.84 -10.64 6.49
N PRO A 100 -13.92 -11.45 6.23
CA PRO A 100 -13.79 -12.85 5.80
C PRO A 100 -12.92 -13.08 4.56
N LEU A 101 -13.00 -12.19 3.58
CA LEU A 101 -12.23 -12.28 2.33
C LEU A 101 -10.90 -11.53 2.42
N LEU A 102 -10.93 -10.25 2.84
CA LEU A 102 -9.72 -9.42 2.90
C LEU A 102 -8.72 -9.94 3.93
N GLY A 103 -9.20 -10.41 5.10
CA GLY A 103 -8.36 -11.00 6.11
C GLY A 103 -7.60 -12.22 5.60
N ARG A 104 -8.27 -13.12 4.86
CA ARG A 104 -7.61 -14.28 4.24
C ARG A 104 -6.59 -13.88 3.17
N ILE A 105 -6.92 -12.90 2.33
CA ILE A 105 -5.99 -12.37 1.33
C ILE A 105 -4.76 -11.77 2.01
N CYS A 106 -4.94 -10.92 3.01
CA CYS A 106 -3.86 -10.27 3.75
C CYS A 106 -2.98 -11.29 4.48
N ALA A 107 -3.57 -12.28 5.17
CA ALA A 107 -2.83 -13.33 5.84
C ALA A 107 -2.01 -14.18 4.85
N SER A 108 -2.60 -14.58 3.71
CA SER A 108 -1.90 -15.31 2.64
C SER A 108 -0.84 -14.47 1.94
N ALA A 109 -0.95 -13.15 1.98
CA ALA A 109 0.02 -12.22 1.42
C ALA A 109 1.20 -11.94 2.36
N GLY A 110 1.16 -12.37 3.62
CA GLY A 110 2.18 -12.07 4.62
C GLY A 110 2.07 -10.64 5.19
N CYS A 111 0.86 -10.08 5.23
CA CYS A 111 0.64 -8.79 5.87
C CYS A 111 0.84 -8.88 7.39
N VAL A 112 1.36 -7.81 7.97
CA VAL A 112 1.44 -7.63 9.42
C VAL A 112 0.19 -6.88 9.87
N PHE A 113 -0.56 -7.49 10.78
CA PHE A 113 -1.74 -6.87 11.38
C PHE A 113 -1.32 -6.09 12.62
N MET A 114 -1.73 -4.82 12.70
CA MET A 114 -1.47 -3.95 13.83
C MET A 114 -2.77 -3.54 14.51
N GLU A 115 -2.80 -3.67 15.84
CA GLU A 115 -3.86 -3.13 16.67
C GLU A 115 -3.71 -1.61 16.78
N ARG A 116 -4.76 -0.86 16.45
CA ARG A 116 -4.75 0.61 16.48
C ARG A 116 -5.43 1.21 17.71
N ARG A 117 -6.26 0.43 18.41
CA ARG A 117 -7.13 0.89 19.49
C ARG A 117 -6.57 0.63 20.88
N GLN A 118 -5.78 -0.43 21.05
CA GLN A 118 -5.24 -0.82 22.34
C GLN A 118 -3.76 -0.46 22.48
N ARG A 119 -3.41 0.15 23.62
CA ARG A 119 -2.01 0.49 23.92
C ARG A 119 -1.17 -0.73 24.35
N ARG A 120 -1.82 -1.83 24.77
CA ARG A 120 -1.13 -3.07 25.13
C ARG A 120 -0.65 -3.78 23.85
N GLY A 121 0.63 -4.16 23.84
CA GLY A 121 1.23 -4.86 22.69
C GLY A 121 1.92 -3.96 21.65
N LEU A 122 1.66 -2.64 21.64
CA LEU A 122 2.25 -1.71 20.66
C LEU A 122 3.79 -1.76 20.61
N HIS A 123 4.47 -1.99 21.74
CA HIS A 123 5.94 -2.10 21.75
C HIS A 123 6.41 -3.35 21.02
N ALA A 124 5.81 -4.52 21.31
CA ALA A 124 6.17 -5.78 20.65
C ALA A 124 5.89 -5.73 19.13
N GLU A 125 4.79 -5.09 18.71
CA GLU A 125 4.48 -4.89 17.28
C GLU A 125 5.48 -3.95 16.61
N ARG A 126 5.88 -2.86 17.27
CA ARG A 126 6.89 -1.93 16.78
C ARG A 126 8.25 -2.61 16.65
N ASP A 127 8.68 -3.33 17.67
CA ASP A 127 9.94 -4.10 17.67
C ASP A 127 9.95 -5.13 16.54
N ARG A 128 8.83 -5.82 16.32
CA ARG A 128 8.68 -6.75 15.21
C ARG A 128 8.82 -6.06 13.86
N LEU A 129 8.14 -4.91 13.66
CA LEU A 129 8.25 -4.14 12.42
C LEU A 129 9.68 -3.63 12.22
N GLY A 130 10.33 -3.15 13.28
CA GLY A 130 11.73 -2.72 13.25
C GLY A 130 12.65 -3.83 12.75
N LYS A 131 12.53 -5.04 13.31
CA LYS A 131 13.30 -6.22 12.88
C LYS A 131 13.03 -6.58 11.42
N LEU A 132 11.78 -6.52 10.97
CA LEU A 132 11.45 -6.77 9.56
C LEU A 132 12.10 -5.73 8.64
N MET A 133 12.15 -4.46 9.07
CA MET A 133 12.77 -3.37 8.30
C MET A 133 14.31 -3.50 8.19
N GLU A 134 14.96 -4.34 8.97
CA GLU A 134 16.39 -4.60 8.81
C GLU A 134 16.71 -5.30 7.48
N ASN A 135 15.83 -6.20 7.03
CA ASN A 135 16.08 -7.07 5.88
C ASN A 135 15.02 -6.99 4.78
N LEU A 136 13.84 -6.49 5.10
CA LEU A 136 12.68 -6.47 4.20
C LEU A 136 12.17 -5.04 4.01
N THR A 137 11.63 -4.77 2.83
CA THR A 137 10.88 -3.54 2.58
C THR A 137 9.50 -3.65 3.23
N VAL A 138 9.20 -2.71 4.12
CA VAL A 138 7.88 -2.60 4.76
C VAL A 138 7.15 -1.41 4.19
N VAL A 139 6.01 -1.64 3.56
CA VAL A 139 5.15 -0.60 2.98
C VAL A 139 4.07 -0.21 3.97
N ILE A 140 3.99 1.08 4.25
CA ILE A 140 3.01 1.65 5.19
C ILE A 140 2.25 2.79 4.48
N PHE A 141 0.94 2.86 4.75
CA PHE A 141 0.08 3.97 4.36
C PHE A 141 -0.20 4.83 5.60
N PRO A 142 0.56 5.92 5.83
CA PRO A 142 0.50 6.65 7.09
C PRO A 142 -0.80 7.42 7.34
N GLU A 143 -1.63 7.60 6.32
CA GLU A 143 -2.99 8.15 6.45
C GLU A 143 -3.89 7.25 7.31
N ALA A 144 -3.54 5.95 7.42
CA ALA A 144 -4.28 4.92 8.16
C ALA A 144 -5.70 4.64 7.64
N THR A 145 -6.12 5.29 6.59
CA THR A 145 -7.34 5.05 5.80
C THR A 145 -7.10 5.53 4.38
N SER A 146 -7.89 5.06 3.42
CA SER A 146 -7.84 5.56 2.06
C SER A 146 -8.72 6.80 1.88
N SER A 147 -8.36 7.64 0.90
CA SER A 147 -9.02 8.89 0.59
C SER A 147 -9.41 8.97 -0.90
N ASN A 148 -10.20 9.97 -1.27
CA ASN A 148 -10.51 10.22 -2.67
C ASN A 148 -9.38 10.96 -3.43
N GLY A 149 -8.28 11.29 -2.77
CA GLY A 149 -7.14 11.97 -3.38
C GLY A 149 -7.36 13.45 -3.70
N ALA A 150 -8.42 14.08 -3.15
CA ALA A 150 -8.56 15.54 -3.24
C ALA A 150 -7.48 16.25 -2.44
N THR A 151 -7.11 15.65 -1.32
CA THR A 151 -6.01 16.06 -0.45
C THR A 151 -5.33 14.80 0.09
N VAL A 152 -4.13 14.93 0.60
CA VAL A 152 -3.46 13.89 1.39
C VAL A 152 -3.93 14.04 2.83
N LEU A 153 -4.43 12.98 3.44
CA LEU A 153 -4.83 13.01 4.84
C LEU A 153 -3.61 13.09 5.77
N PRO A 154 -3.76 13.65 6.96
CA PRO A 154 -2.65 13.78 7.91
C PRO A 154 -1.99 12.43 8.22
N PHE A 155 -0.68 12.39 8.16
CA PHE A 155 0.09 11.19 8.48
C PHE A 155 0.10 10.94 9.98
N LYS A 156 -0.20 9.69 10.39
CA LYS A 156 -0.24 9.30 11.80
C LYS A 156 1.17 9.10 12.36
N PRO A 157 1.59 9.83 13.39
CA PRO A 157 2.95 9.72 13.95
C PRO A 157 3.33 8.31 14.39
N ALA A 158 2.37 7.50 14.84
CA ALA A 158 2.62 6.13 15.29
C ALA A 158 3.19 5.22 14.18
N THR A 159 2.90 5.52 12.91
CA THR A 159 3.37 4.72 11.76
C THR A 159 4.88 4.85 11.53
N PHE A 160 5.51 5.93 11.99
CA PHE A 160 6.95 6.19 11.85
C PHE A 160 7.76 5.65 13.03
N ALA A 161 7.10 5.31 14.14
CA ALA A 161 7.79 4.94 15.38
C ALA A 161 8.72 3.72 15.21
N ALA A 162 8.27 2.69 14.48
CA ALA A 162 9.09 1.50 14.23
C ALA A 162 10.34 1.80 13.39
N ALA A 163 10.24 2.71 12.43
CA ALA A 163 11.38 3.13 11.60
C ALA A 163 12.41 3.92 12.41
N ILE A 164 11.94 4.78 13.34
CA ILE A 164 12.79 5.55 14.26
C ILE A 164 13.53 4.59 15.20
N ASP A 165 12.80 3.67 15.85
CA ASP A 165 13.39 2.71 16.79
C ASP A 165 14.45 1.82 16.11
N ALA A 166 14.19 1.41 14.86
CA ALA A 166 15.10 0.57 14.07
C ALA A 166 16.19 1.36 13.33
N ARG A 167 16.22 2.69 13.42
CA ARG A 167 17.16 3.56 12.68
C ARG A 167 17.26 3.21 11.21
N THR A 168 16.12 3.00 10.57
CA THR A 168 16.07 2.51 9.19
C THR A 168 15.80 3.63 8.20
N SER A 169 16.08 3.36 6.91
CA SER A 169 15.77 4.31 5.84
C SER A 169 14.27 4.40 5.59
N ILE A 170 13.81 5.62 5.29
CA ILE A 170 12.44 5.93 4.90
C ILE A 170 12.44 6.48 3.48
N SER A 171 11.73 5.81 2.59
CA SER A 171 11.46 6.29 1.23
C SER A 171 10.04 6.81 1.16
N LEU A 172 9.86 8.10 0.87
CA LEU A 172 8.55 8.69 0.62
C LEU A 172 8.22 8.60 -0.86
N LEU A 173 7.10 7.98 -1.16
CA LEU A 173 6.57 7.86 -2.52
C LEU A 173 5.21 8.56 -2.61
N ALA A 174 4.83 8.93 -3.83
CA ALA A 174 3.50 9.44 -4.16
C ALA A 174 2.86 8.56 -5.25
N LEU A 175 1.64 8.10 -5.01
CA LEU A 175 0.83 7.36 -5.96
C LEU A 175 -0.30 8.23 -6.48
N ARG A 176 -0.49 8.23 -7.81
CA ARG A 176 -1.59 8.94 -8.47
C ARG A 176 -2.21 8.06 -9.55
N TYR A 177 -3.53 7.96 -9.56
CA TYR A 177 -4.26 7.42 -10.72
C TYR A 177 -4.36 8.51 -11.78
N CYS A 178 -3.91 8.23 -13.00
CA CYS A 178 -3.78 9.22 -14.07
C CYS A 178 -4.92 9.15 -15.08
N SER A 179 -5.30 7.93 -15.49
CA SER A 179 -6.40 7.76 -16.45
C SER A 179 -7.15 6.45 -16.26
N LEU A 180 -8.45 6.46 -16.60
CA LEU A 180 -9.36 5.32 -16.67
C LEU A 180 -9.88 5.25 -18.09
N ASP A 181 -9.65 4.13 -18.78
CA ASP A 181 -10.05 3.91 -20.20
C ASP A 181 -9.53 4.98 -21.15
N GLY A 182 -8.34 5.55 -20.87
CA GLY A 182 -7.75 6.64 -21.63
C GLY A 182 -8.20 8.04 -21.22
N HIS A 183 -9.27 8.18 -20.43
CA HIS A 183 -9.75 9.46 -19.93
C HIS A 183 -9.04 9.84 -18.63
N GLN A 184 -8.62 11.11 -18.52
CA GLN A 184 -7.94 11.62 -17.34
C GLN A 184 -8.80 11.45 -16.07
N VAL A 185 -8.15 11.10 -14.95
CA VAL A 185 -8.81 11.06 -13.63
C VAL A 185 -9.04 12.49 -13.16
N THR A 186 -10.28 12.79 -12.83
CA THR A 186 -10.75 14.09 -12.35
C THR A 186 -11.65 13.91 -11.13
N ALA A 187 -12.09 15.00 -10.51
CA ALA A 187 -13.05 14.95 -9.41
C ALA A 187 -14.36 14.21 -9.76
N ARG A 188 -14.75 14.17 -11.05
CA ARG A 188 -16.00 13.55 -11.51
C ARG A 188 -15.93 12.02 -11.64
N ASN A 189 -14.73 11.44 -11.81
CA ASN A 189 -14.57 10.01 -12.10
C ASN A 189 -13.58 9.28 -11.17
N ARG A 190 -12.91 9.98 -10.26
CA ARG A 190 -11.91 9.38 -9.36
C ARG A 190 -12.50 8.32 -8.44
N ASP A 191 -13.76 8.46 -8.02
CA ASP A 191 -14.45 7.51 -7.14
C ASP A 191 -14.69 6.14 -7.82
N ARG A 192 -14.46 6.05 -9.12
CA ARG A 192 -14.44 4.76 -9.83
C ARG A 192 -13.21 3.90 -9.50
N VAL A 193 -12.13 4.51 -9.02
CA VAL A 193 -10.86 3.83 -8.70
C VAL A 193 -10.40 4.08 -7.27
N CYS A 194 -10.66 5.26 -6.71
CA CYS A 194 -10.45 5.55 -5.30
C CYS A 194 -11.54 4.88 -4.46
N TRP A 195 -11.13 4.27 -3.35
CA TRP A 195 -12.03 3.61 -2.41
C TRP A 195 -11.89 4.26 -1.04
N HIS A 196 -12.94 4.89 -0.55
CA HIS A 196 -12.87 5.72 0.66
C HIS A 196 -14.24 5.84 1.34
N GLY A 197 -14.26 6.35 2.58
CA GLY A 197 -15.49 6.56 3.34
C GLY A 197 -16.26 5.26 3.54
N ASP A 198 -17.58 5.31 3.35
CA ASP A 198 -18.50 4.19 3.56
C ASP A 198 -18.69 3.30 2.31
N MET A 199 -17.80 3.42 1.32
CA MET A 199 -17.86 2.59 0.12
C MET A 199 -17.70 1.12 0.47
N THR A 200 -18.66 0.30 0.05
CA THR A 200 -18.59 -1.15 0.23
C THR A 200 -17.64 -1.78 -0.78
N PHE A 201 -16.85 -2.78 -0.31
CA PHE A 201 -15.77 -3.37 -1.10
C PHE A 201 -16.27 -4.07 -2.38
N LEU A 202 -17.28 -4.93 -2.29
CA LEU A 202 -17.71 -5.76 -3.42
C LEU A 202 -18.30 -4.95 -4.59
N PRO A 203 -19.22 -4.00 -4.38
CA PRO A 203 -19.69 -3.12 -5.46
C PRO A 203 -18.57 -2.31 -6.10
N HIS A 204 -17.64 -1.78 -5.31
CA HIS A 204 -16.50 -1.05 -5.84
C HIS A 204 -15.56 -1.95 -6.66
N LEU A 205 -15.27 -3.18 -6.20
CA LEU A 205 -14.49 -4.17 -6.94
C LEU A 205 -15.13 -4.46 -8.31
N ILE A 206 -16.44 -4.70 -8.37
CA ILE A 206 -17.16 -4.94 -9.63
C ILE A 206 -17.04 -3.71 -10.54
N GLY A 207 -17.21 -2.51 -10.01
CA GLY A 207 -17.05 -1.26 -10.74
C GLY A 207 -15.64 -1.10 -11.33
N VAL A 208 -14.61 -1.40 -10.56
CA VAL A 208 -13.21 -1.38 -11.02
C VAL A 208 -12.97 -2.39 -12.14
N LEU A 209 -13.55 -3.60 -12.04
CA LEU A 209 -13.41 -4.63 -13.08
C LEU A 209 -14.09 -4.25 -14.40
N GLY A 210 -15.05 -3.33 -14.37
CA GLY A 210 -15.63 -2.70 -15.56
C GLY A 210 -14.68 -1.73 -16.28
N ILE A 211 -13.63 -1.24 -15.61
CA ILE A 211 -12.63 -0.35 -16.21
C ILE A 211 -11.65 -1.21 -17.02
N ARG A 212 -11.50 -0.93 -18.31
CA ARG A 212 -10.64 -1.75 -19.21
C ARG A 212 -9.16 -1.48 -18.98
N SER A 213 -8.79 -0.23 -18.65
CA SER A 213 -7.42 0.17 -18.41
C SER A 213 -7.34 1.23 -17.31
N ILE A 214 -6.43 1.02 -16.36
CA ILE A 214 -6.12 1.96 -15.28
C ILE A 214 -4.64 2.34 -15.45
N SER A 215 -4.37 3.63 -15.63
CA SER A 215 -3.00 4.13 -15.63
C SER A 215 -2.72 4.81 -14.29
N ALA A 216 -1.65 4.39 -13.64
CA ALA A 216 -1.17 5.00 -12.41
C ALA A 216 0.28 5.45 -12.56
N ARG A 217 0.71 6.37 -11.71
CA ARG A 217 2.08 6.84 -11.61
C ARG A 217 2.54 6.72 -10.16
N LEU A 218 3.72 6.14 -9.98
CA LEU A 218 4.42 6.05 -8.70
C LEU A 218 5.72 6.84 -8.81
N GLU A 219 5.89 7.83 -7.95
CA GLU A 219 7.00 8.77 -8.01
C GLU A 219 7.71 8.88 -6.67
N ALA A 220 9.04 9.00 -6.71
CA ALA A 220 9.82 9.30 -5.52
C ALA A 220 9.63 10.76 -5.13
N VAL A 221 9.38 10.99 -3.85
CA VAL A 221 9.24 12.34 -3.26
C VAL A 221 10.51 12.70 -2.48
N ALA A 222 10.92 11.85 -1.55
CA ALA A 222 12.10 12.03 -0.72
C ALA A 222 12.60 10.69 -0.17
N ALA A 223 13.85 10.65 0.27
CA ALA A 223 14.40 9.56 1.07
C ALA A 223 15.31 10.14 2.14
N PHE A 224 15.28 9.57 3.33
CA PHE A 224 16.11 9.95 4.48
C PHE A 224 16.21 8.79 5.46
N ASP A 225 17.21 8.81 6.31
CA ASP A 225 17.37 7.85 7.40
C ASP A 225 16.68 8.38 8.65
N ALA A 226 15.98 7.51 9.38
CA ALA A 226 15.39 7.83 10.66
C ALA A 226 16.41 7.61 11.77
N ASP A 227 16.43 8.51 12.76
CA ASP A 227 17.27 8.43 13.95
C ASP A 227 16.41 8.39 15.21
N VAL A 228 16.91 7.79 16.29
CA VAL A 228 16.24 7.75 17.60
C VAL A 228 16.02 9.14 18.21
N ALA A 229 16.79 10.14 17.77
CA ALA A 229 16.60 11.54 18.16
C ALA A 229 15.42 12.20 17.43
N ASP A 230 14.85 11.56 16.39
CA ASP A 230 13.73 12.10 15.63
C ASP A 230 12.44 12.11 16.47
N ASP A 231 11.77 13.26 16.49
CA ASP A 231 10.40 13.32 17.00
C ASP A 231 9.43 12.78 15.92
N ARG A 232 8.71 11.70 16.24
CA ARG A 232 7.75 11.05 15.33
C ARG A 232 6.65 11.99 14.83
N LYS A 233 6.26 13.02 15.58
CA LYS A 233 5.25 14.00 15.17
C LYS A 233 5.83 14.94 14.13
N VAL A 234 7.06 15.41 14.36
CA VAL A 234 7.80 16.25 13.40
C VAL A 234 8.03 15.48 12.10
N LEU A 235 8.47 14.24 12.21
CA LEU A 235 8.73 13.37 11.05
C LEU A 235 7.46 13.09 10.24
N ALA A 236 6.35 12.78 10.90
CA ALA A 236 5.05 12.58 10.25
C ALA A 236 4.56 13.85 9.54
N LEU A 237 4.66 15.01 10.20
CA LEU A 237 4.27 16.30 9.62
C LEU A 237 5.13 16.67 8.41
N ARG A 238 6.46 16.52 8.53
CA ARG A 238 7.40 16.75 7.42
C ARG A 238 7.09 15.83 6.23
N SER A 239 6.92 14.55 6.48
CA SER A 239 6.60 13.55 5.45
C SER A 239 5.26 13.84 4.77
N HIS A 240 4.25 14.20 5.55
CA HIS A 240 2.93 14.60 5.02
C HIS A 240 3.05 15.81 4.11
N ARG A 241 3.74 16.88 4.55
CA ARG A 241 3.94 18.10 3.74
C ARG A 241 4.63 17.78 2.43
N LEU A 242 5.73 17.04 2.46
CA LEU A 242 6.47 16.67 1.25
C LEU A 242 5.59 15.93 0.23
N VAL A 243 4.79 14.95 0.67
CA VAL A 243 3.90 14.20 -0.23
C VAL A 243 2.73 15.06 -0.70
N SER A 244 2.15 15.88 0.19
CA SER A 244 1.04 16.78 -0.15
C SER A 244 1.44 17.81 -1.18
N ASP A 245 2.56 18.51 -0.96
CA ASP A 245 3.08 19.54 -1.87
C ASP A 245 3.45 18.95 -3.24
N PHE A 246 3.99 17.72 -3.23
CA PHE A 246 4.29 17.00 -4.47
C PHE A 246 3.03 16.63 -5.28
N LEU A 247 1.97 16.19 -4.60
CA LEU A 247 0.71 15.80 -5.24
C LEU A 247 -0.16 17.01 -5.60
N HIS A 248 -0.08 18.10 -4.83
CA HIS A 248 -0.93 19.29 -4.96
C HIS A 248 -0.09 20.59 -4.94
N PRO A 249 0.78 20.83 -5.98
CA PRO A 249 1.75 21.92 -5.96
C PRO A 249 1.14 23.33 -5.94
N HIS A 250 -0.16 23.48 -6.12
CA HIS A 250 -0.86 24.76 -6.12
C HIS A 250 -1.74 25.02 -4.89
N ALA A 251 -1.71 24.15 -3.86
CA ALA A 251 -2.51 24.33 -2.65
C ALA A 251 -1.90 25.35 -1.64
N ILE A 252 -0.75 25.97 -1.98
CA ILE A 252 -0.01 26.87 -1.06
C ILE A 252 -0.28 28.37 -1.35
N ALA A 253 -1.07 28.70 -2.37
CA ALA A 253 -1.39 30.08 -2.73
C ALA A 253 -2.87 30.36 -2.47
N GLY A 254 -3.25 30.44 -1.20
CA GLY A 254 -4.58 30.84 -0.74
C GLY A 254 -4.56 31.20 0.73
#